data_4f69f73c8dcc87acdb6c5c97e2c42374
#
_entry.id   4f69f73c8dcc87acdb6c5c97e2c42374
#
_cell.length_a   1.000
_cell.length_b   1.000
_cell.length_c   1.000
_cell.angle_alpha   90.00
_cell.angle_beta   90.00
_cell.angle_gamma   90.00
#
_symmetry.space_group_name_H-M   'P 1'
#
loop_
_entity.id
_entity.type
_entity.pdbx_description
1 polymer ?
#
loop_
_entity_poly.entity_id
_entity_poly.type
_entity_poly.pdbx_seq_one_letter_code
_entity_poly.pdbx_strand_id
1 'polypeptide(L)'
;MYVCGVTPYDTTHLGHARTFLTFDLITRLLEATGHPVRYVQNVTDIDESILQRATRDNVGWRELGRREERFYLADMKRLGWRRPNVLCHATRELPAMLALIRDLERRDAAYALSLIHI
;
A
#
# COMPACT_ATOMS: atom_id res chain seq x y z
N MET A 1 -9.84 7.41 -8.29
CA MET A 1 -9.08 7.99 -7.16
C MET A 1 -8.04 6.98 -6.72
N TYR A 2 -6.79 7.41 -6.55
CA TYR A 2 -5.72 6.60 -5.98
C TYR A 2 -5.32 7.19 -4.62
N VAL A 3 -5.17 6.32 -3.61
CA VAL A 3 -4.77 6.70 -2.26
C VAL A 3 -3.60 5.84 -1.84
N CYS A 4 -2.53 6.49 -1.37
CA CYS A 4 -1.39 5.77 -0.80
C CYS A 4 -1.86 4.95 0.41
N GLY A 5 -1.50 3.69 0.41
CA GLY A 5 -2.07 2.72 1.34
C GLY A 5 -1.20 2.46 2.58
N VAL A 6 -1.26 1.25 3.07
CA VAL A 6 -0.62 0.83 4.32
C VAL A 6 0.62 -0.01 4.06
N THR A 7 1.63 0.15 4.93
CA THR A 7 2.73 -0.80 5.09
C THR A 7 2.40 -1.69 6.30
N PRO A 8 2.03 -2.95 6.10
CA PRO A 8 1.53 -3.80 7.19
C PRO A 8 2.68 -4.45 7.96
N TYR A 9 3.37 -3.68 8.78
CA TYR A 9 4.47 -4.17 9.64
C TYR A 9 4.12 -4.18 11.12
N ASP A 10 3.10 -3.43 11.53
CA ASP A 10 2.67 -3.30 12.92
C ASP A 10 1.18 -2.98 13.00
N THR A 11 0.66 -2.94 14.23
CA THR A 11 -0.74 -2.68 14.54
C THR A 11 -1.24 -1.39 13.92
N THR A 12 -2.42 -1.46 13.34
CA THR A 12 -3.16 -0.29 12.84
C THR A 12 -3.45 0.69 13.96
N HIS A 13 -3.25 1.96 13.72
CA HIS A 13 -3.53 3.02 14.69
C HIS A 13 -4.56 4.03 14.12
N LEU A 14 -5.07 4.92 14.99
CA LEU A 14 -6.10 5.91 14.64
C LEU A 14 -5.72 6.83 13.48
N GLY A 15 -4.42 7.07 13.25
CA GLY A 15 -3.94 7.82 12.08
C GLY A 15 -4.32 7.14 10.76
N HIS A 16 -4.14 5.83 10.64
CA HIS A 16 -4.58 5.05 9.49
C HIS A 16 -6.11 5.15 9.32
N ALA A 17 -6.86 4.94 10.41
CA ALA A 17 -8.31 5.03 10.38
C ALA A 17 -8.78 6.41 9.88
N ARG A 18 -8.23 7.50 10.43
CA ARG A 18 -8.54 8.87 10.01
C ARG A 18 -8.30 9.05 8.51
N THR A 19 -7.13 8.66 8.02
CA THR A 19 -6.76 8.83 6.62
C THR A 19 -7.75 8.11 5.71
N PHE A 20 -7.96 6.83 5.92
CA PHE A 20 -8.75 6.01 4.99
C PHE A 20 -10.25 6.26 5.10
N LEU A 21 -10.76 6.59 6.28
CA LEU A 21 -12.16 7.03 6.43
C LEU A 21 -12.41 8.39 5.76
N THR A 22 -11.44 9.29 5.78
CA THR A 22 -11.55 10.56 5.04
C THR A 22 -11.69 10.31 3.53
N PHE A 23 -10.88 9.43 2.95
CA PHE A 23 -10.99 9.10 1.53
C PHE A 23 -12.25 8.28 1.19
N ASP A 24 -12.74 7.45 2.10
CA ASP A 24 -14.04 6.79 1.95
C ASP A 24 -15.17 7.82 1.93
N LEU A 25 -15.14 8.81 2.83
CA LEU A 25 -16.13 9.90 2.84
C LEU A 25 -16.09 10.72 1.54
N ILE A 26 -14.91 11.08 1.05
CA ILE A 26 -14.75 11.78 -0.23
C ILE A 26 -15.33 10.93 -1.38
N THR A 27 -15.05 9.63 -1.39
CA THR A 27 -15.58 8.70 -2.40
C THR A 27 -17.11 8.70 -2.39
N ARG A 28 -17.71 8.55 -1.21
CA ARG A 28 -19.18 8.57 -1.04
C ARG A 28 -19.79 9.89 -1.48
N LEU A 29 -19.15 11.02 -1.17
CA LEU A 29 -19.60 12.34 -1.56
C LEU A 29 -19.58 12.50 -3.09
N LEU A 30 -18.49 12.13 -3.75
CA LEU A 30 -18.38 12.18 -5.21
C LEU A 30 -19.45 11.32 -5.89
N GLU A 31 -19.67 10.12 -5.39
CA GLU A 31 -20.71 9.23 -5.95
C GLU A 31 -22.12 9.79 -5.71
N ALA A 32 -22.39 10.37 -4.53
CA ALA A 32 -23.67 11.00 -4.22
C ALA A 32 -23.95 12.22 -5.11
N THR A 33 -22.91 12.86 -5.64
CA THR A 33 -23.03 13.99 -6.60
C THR A 33 -22.97 13.53 -8.07
N GLY A 34 -23.11 12.23 -8.35
CA GLY A 34 -23.20 11.68 -9.69
C GLY A 34 -21.84 11.39 -10.35
N HIS A 35 -20.74 11.43 -9.61
CA HIS A 35 -19.40 11.15 -10.12
C HIS A 35 -18.98 9.72 -9.74
N PRO A 36 -19.00 8.75 -10.65
CA PRO A 36 -18.57 7.38 -10.34
C PRO A 36 -17.07 7.36 -10.00
N VAL A 37 -16.72 6.70 -8.90
CA VAL A 37 -15.36 6.63 -8.41
C VAL A 37 -14.83 5.20 -8.43
N ARG A 38 -13.74 4.95 -9.15
CA ARG A 38 -12.92 3.75 -8.95
C ARG A 38 -11.84 4.06 -7.92
N TYR A 39 -12.01 3.55 -6.71
CA TYR A 39 -11.07 3.73 -5.61
C TYR A 39 -10.00 2.63 -5.65
N VAL A 40 -8.74 3.05 -5.74
CA VAL A 40 -7.56 2.19 -5.75
C VAL A 40 -6.66 2.57 -4.58
N GLN A 41 -6.18 1.58 -3.85
CA GLN A 41 -5.23 1.75 -2.75
C GLN A 41 -4.13 0.69 -2.87
N ASN A 42 -2.88 1.08 -2.61
CA ASN A 42 -1.80 0.10 -2.54
C ASN A 42 -1.66 -0.51 -1.14
N VAL A 43 -1.00 -1.65 -1.11
CA VAL A 43 -0.43 -2.26 0.10
C VAL A 43 1.05 -2.42 -0.16
N THR A 44 1.88 -1.75 0.64
CA THR A 44 3.34 -1.89 0.58
C THR A 44 3.73 -3.12 1.37
N ASP A 45 3.50 -4.28 0.78
CA ASP A 45 3.70 -5.60 1.40
C ASP A 45 5.16 -6.09 1.35
N ILE A 46 6.06 -5.24 0.89
CA ILE A 46 7.52 -5.39 0.98
C ILE A 46 8.13 -4.03 1.31
N ASP A 47 8.82 -3.95 2.44
CA ASP A 47 9.43 -2.73 2.97
C ASP A 47 10.47 -3.11 4.02
N GLU A 48 11.46 -2.23 4.24
CA GLU A 48 12.50 -2.48 5.24
C GLU A 48 11.91 -2.64 6.65
N SER A 49 10.89 -1.88 7.01
CA SER A 49 10.21 -1.97 8.30
C SER A 49 9.57 -3.34 8.53
N ILE A 50 9.02 -3.98 7.49
CA ILE A 50 8.51 -5.35 7.56
C ILE A 50 9.65 -6.34 7.80
N LEU A 51 10.77 -6.19 7.09
CA LEU A 51 11.93 -7.07 7.19
C LEU A 51 12.58 -6.98 8.57
N GLN A 52 12.77 -5.78 9.08
CA GLN A 52 13.32 -5.53 10.42
C GLN A 52 12.42 -6.10 11.50
N ARG A 53 11.11 -5.87 11.42
CA ARG A 53 10.14 -6.40 12.37
C ARG A 53 10.09 -7.92 12.31
N ALA A 54 10.09 -8.53 11.15
CA ALA A 54 10.10 -9.97 10.97
C ALA A 54 11.36 -10.62 11.57
N THR A 55 12.51 -10.01 11.37
CA THR A 55 13.78 -10.44 11.96
C THR A 55 13.74 -10.35 13.49
N ARG A 56 13.28 -9.24 14.03
CA ARG A 56 13.15 -9.03 15.49
C ARG A 56 12.24 -10.07 16.13
N ASP A 57 11.11 -10.36 15.50
CA ASP A 57 10.08 -11.25 16.04
C ASP A 57 10.32 -12.73 15.63
N ASN A 58 11.40 -13.00 14.89
CA ASN A 58 11.78 -14.33 14.38
C ASN A 58 10.63 -15.03 13.60
N VAL A 59 9.98 -14.29 12.70
CA VAL A 59 8.88 -14.77 11.84
C VAL A 59 9.18 -14.49 10.38
N GLY A 60 8.50 -15.23 9.47
CA GLY A 60 8.60 -14.95 8.05
C GLY A 60 7.98 -13.58 7.69
N TRP A 61 8.70 -12.74 6.94
CA TRP A 61 8.22 -11.40 6.58
C TRP A 61 6.90 -11.39 5.81
N ARG A 62 6.69 -12.39 4.94
CA ARG A 62 5.42 -12.55 4.21
C ARG A 62 4.27 -12.95 5.14
N GLU A 63 4.56 -13.75 6.14
CA GLU A 63 3.59 -14.15 7.15
C GLU A 63 3.19 -12.96 8.02
N LEU A 64 4.18 -12.21 8.48
CA LEU A 64 3.98 -10.96 9.24
C LEU A 64 3.09 -10.00 8.44
N GLY A 65 3.47 -9.65 7.21
CA GLY A 65 2.73 -8.70 6.39
C GLY A 65 1.28 -9.14 6.16
N ARG A 66 1.03 -10.41 5.84
CA ARG A 66 -0.33 -10.94 5.67
C ARG A 66 -1.15 -10.92 6.97
N ARG A 67 -0.50 -11.14 8.11
CA ARG A 67 -1.15 -11.10 9.42
C ARG A 67 -1.60 -9.68 9.74
N GLU A 68 -0.70 -8.71 9.62
CA GLU A 68 -1.00 -7.31 9.93
C GLU A 68 -1.99 -6.70 8.93
N GLU A 69 -1.91 -7.07 7.66
CA GLU A 69 -2.92 -6.67 6.66
C GLU A 69 -4.32 -7.20 7.02
N ARG A 70 -4.43 -8.46 7.48
CA ARG A 70 -5.72 -8.99 7.92
C ARG A 70 -6.30 -8.23 9.11
N PHE A 71 -5.46 -7.86 10.08
CA PHE A 71 -5.89 -7.04 11.21
C PHE A 71 -6.35 -5.67 10.75
N TYR A 72 -5.56 -4.99 9.91
CA TYR A 72 -5.93 -3.73 9.30
C TYR A 72 -7.31 -3.79 8.63
N LEU A 73 -7.52 -4.75 7.75
CA LEU A 73 -8.78 -4.91 7.02
C LEU A 73 -9.97 -5.20 7.96
N ALA A 74 -9.74 -6.00 9.01
CA ALA A 74 -10.76 -6.30 9.99
C ALA A 74 -11.16 -5.06 10.82
N ASP A 75 -10.20 -4.28 11.28
CA ASP A 75 -10.43 -3.08 12.06
C ASP A 75 -11.10 -1.98 11.22
N MET A 76 -10.65 -1.77 9.98
CA MET A 76 -11.27 -0.82 9.08
C MET A 76 -12.71 -1.22 8.74
N LYS A 77 -12.99 -2.51 8.59
CA LYS A 77 -14.36 -3.01 8.42
C LYS A 77 -15.24 -2.69 9.62
N ARG A 78 -14.74 -2.85 10.86
CA ARG A 78 -15.48 -2.51 12.10
C ARG A 78 -15.82 -1.02 12.16
N LEU A 79 -14.99 -0.16 11.59
CA LEU A 79 -15.23 1.28 11.49
C LEU A 79 -16.20 1.67 10.35
N GLY A 80 -16.75 0.70 9.63
CA GLY A 80 -17.67 0.96 8.51
C GLY A 80 -16.99 1.46 7.24
N TRP A 81 -15.67 1.37 7.18
CA TRP A 81 -14.89 1.71 5.98
C TRP A 81 -15.26 0.82 4.79
N ARG A 82 -15.53 1.45 3.67
CA ARG A 82 -15.77 0.74 2.42
C ARG A 82 -14.44 0.40 1.76
N ARG A 83 -14.20 -0.89 1.59
CA ARG A 83 -13.00 -1.40 0.95
C ARG A 83 -12.81 -0.78 -0.45
N PRO A 84 -11.57 -0.44 -0.85
CA PRO A 84 -11.26 -0.02 -2.21
C PRO A 84 -11.70 -1.04 -3.27
N ASN A 85 -12.03 -0.56 -4.46
CA ASN A 85 -12.31 -1.43 -5.60
C ASN A 85 -11.10 -2.32 -5.96
N VAL A 86 -9.89 -1.77 -5.74
CA VAL A 86 -8.62 -2.47 -5.98
C VAL A 86 -7.68 -2.24 -4.80
N LEU A 87 -7.18 -3.33 -4.22
CA LEU A 87 -6.01 -3.34 -3.35
C LEU A 87 -4.83 -3.89 -4.16
N CYS A 88 -3.84 -3.02 -4.41
CA CYS A 88 -2.68 -3.31 -5.24
C CYS A 88 -1.48 -3.60 -4.34
N HIS A 89 -0.99 -4.84 -4.35
CA HIS A 89 0.16 -5.25 -3.55
C HIS A 89 1.46 -4.98 -4.30
N ALA A 90 2.40 -4.27 -3.67
CA ALA A 90 3.68 -3.90 -4.27
C ALA A 90 4.44 -5.13 -4.81
N THR A 91 4.45 -6.24 -4.07
CA THR A 91 5.13 -7.47 -4.50
C THR A 91 4.59 -8.04 -5.81
N ARG A 92 3.31 -7.83 -6.12
CA ARG A 92 2.68 -8.29 -7.36
C ARG A 92 3.01 -7.40 -8.56
N GLU A 93 3.33 -6.14 -8.29
CA GLU A 93 3.63 -5.15 -9.32
C GLU A 93 5.13 -5.04 -9.65
N LEU A 94 5.99 -5.74 -8.91
CA LEU A 94 7.44 -5.72 -9.14
C LEU A 94 7.85 -6.00 -10.61
N PRO A 95 7.25 -6.97 -11.32
CA PRO A 95 7.61 -7.19 -12.72
C PRO A 95 7.30 -5.98 -13.61
N ALA A 96 6.15 -5.33 -13.39
CA ALA A 96 5.76 -4.14 -14.14
C ALA A 96 6.63 -2.93 -13.78
N MET A 97 6.97 -2.75 -12.50
CA MET A 97 7.88 -1.71 -12.04
C MET A 97 9.27 -1.87 -12.68
N LEU A 98 9.82 -3.08 -12.69
CA LEU A 98 11.12 -3.36 -13.32
C LEU A 98 11.10 -3.15 -14.84
N ALA A 99 10.00 -3.50 -15.49
CA ALA A 99 9.84 -3.24 -16.93
C ALA A 99 9.81 -1.73 -17.22
N LEU A 100 9.10 -0.95 -16.40
CA LEU A 100 9.06 0.52 -16.52
C LEU A 100 10.43 1.15 -16.29
N ILE A 101 11.18 0.72 -15.26
CA ILE A 101 12.52 1.22 -14.97
C ILE A 101 13.43 0.99 -16.19
N ARG A 102 13.44 -0.21 -16.75
CA ARG A 102 14.22 -0.53 -17.95
C ARG A 102 13.84 0.31 -19.18
N ASP A 103 12.54 0.64 -19.31
CA ASP A 103 12.09 1.51 -20.40
C ASP A 103 12.55 2.95 -20.20
N LEU A 104 12.51 3.46 -18.97
CA LEU A 104 13.02 4.78 -18.62
C LEU A 104 14.55 4.89 -18.84
N GLU A 105 15.30 3.87 -18.44
CA GLU A 105 16.75 3.80 -18.70
C GLU A 105 17.06 3.83 -20.20
N ARG A 106 16.34 3.06 -21.02
CA ARG A 106 16.51 3.07 -22.48
C ARG A 106 16.21 4.42 -23.14
N ARG A 107 15.40 5.25 -22.49
CA ARG A 107 15.02 6.60 -22.96
C ARG A 107 15.88 7.70 -22.33
N ASP A 108 16.93 7.36 -21.63
CA ASP A 108 17.78 8.29 -20.86
C ASP A 108 17.00 9.15 -19.86
N ALA A 109 15.83 8.67 -19.44
CA ALA A 109 14.98 9.33 -18.43
C ALA A 109 15.26 8.84 -16.99
N ALA A 110 16.08 7.82 -16.84
CA ALA A 110 16.60 7.30 -15.58
C ALA A 110 18.02 6.78 -15.75
N TYR A 111 18.77 6.71 -14.67
CA TYR A 111 20.12 6.15 -14.65
C TYR A 111 20.36 5.35 -13.39
N ALA A 112 21.22 4.33 -13.46
CA ALA A 112 21.61 3.54 -12.30
C ALA A 112 22.68 4.30 -11.50
N LEU A 113 22.40 4.56 -10.21
CA LEU A 113 23.34 5.13 -9.26
C LEU A 113 23.92 4.03 -8.37
N SER A 114 25.24 4.02 -8.19
CA SER A 114 25.87 3.11 -7.24
C SER A 114 25.57 3.54 -5.80
N LEU A 115 25.12 2.58 -4.98
CA LEU A 115 24.88 2.81 -3.54
C LEU A 115 26.17 2.85 -2.69
N ILE A 116 27.36 2.68 -3.31
CA ILE A 116 28.65 2.65 -2.61
C ILE A 116 29.05 4.03 -2.07
N HIS A 117 28.38 5.09 -2.49
CA HIS A 117 28.71 6.48 -2.14
C HIS A 117 27.64 7.17 -1.25
N ILE A 118 26.77 6.39 -0.62
CA ILE A 118 25.81 6.89 0.35
C ILE A 118 26.31 6.57 1.77
#